data_4a2c2175710b33cfb6567643ebb8c827
#
_entry.id   4a2c2175710b33cfb6567643ebb8c827
#
_cell.length_a   1.000
_cell.length_b   1.000
_cell.length_c   1.000
_cell.angle_alpha   90.00
_cell.angle_beta   90.00
_cell.angle_gamma   90.00
#
_symmetry.space_group_name_H-M   'P 1'
#
loop_
_entity.id
_entity.type
_entity.pdbx_description
1 polymer ?
#
loop_
_entity_poly.entity_id
_entity_poly.type
_entity_poly.pdbx_seq_one_letter_code
_entity_poly.pdbx_strand_id
1 'polypeptide(L)'
;TLLLQIQEKDVITILYGESGTGKNLTAKFMHDTSKRSKKPLISVNCPAIPSELLESELFGHEKGSFTGADERKDGKFLIANGGTIFLDEIGDMSTSLQAKILRVLESGEIERVGGAETHTVDVRVISATNQDLNEKIKDGKFREDLFHRINVFPVTLPPLRERKVDIPLLTYAIFKALKKKHNLSVAYIDPKAIDRLIDYSWPGNVRELENTLERALLICNNKYLTEDDLGSVLDEKEKNIEPEKQTQAEEIIEGTVNIGETPVELQAKAAETPVTKIATLKEIEMEAIKSSVERNKWNMTTTAEELGISRMTLYRKLEQYGLRSKD
;
A
#
# COMPACT_ATOMS: atom_id res chain seq x y z
N THR A 1 23.65 1.20 13.50
CA THR A 1 24.95 0.62 13.87
C THR A 1 25.04 -0.85 13.48
N LEU A 2 24.00 -1.66 13.69
CA LEU A 2 23.96 -3.08 13.31
C LEU A 2 24.09 -3.28 11.77
N LEU A 3 23.39 -2.45 10.99
CA LEU A 3 23.45 -2.48 9.52
C LEU A 3 24.88 -2.19 9.00
N LEU A 4 25.64 -1.33 9.67
CA LEU A 4 27.01 -1.02 9.29
C LEU A 4 27.97 -2.20 9.50
N GLN A 5 27.68 -3.10 10.44
CA GLN A 5 28.51 -4.27 10.71
C GLN A 5 28.37 -5.37 9.65
N ILE A 6 27.23 -5.41 8.93
CA ILE A 6 26.94 -6.43 7.92
C ILE A 6 27.03 -5.91 6.48
N GLN A 7 27.26 -4.60 6.30
CA GLN A 7 27.27 -3.99 4.96
C GLN A 7 28.28 -4.63 4.02
N GLU A 8 29.44 -5.07 4.54
CA GLU A 8 30.49 -5.72 3.75
C GLU A 8 30.26 -7.23 3.55
N LYS A 9 29.27 -7.80 4.25
CA LYS A 9 28.97 -9.23 4.19
C LYS A 9 27.78 -9.48 3.29
N ASP A 10 27.90 -10.41 2.37
CA ASP A 10 26.79 -10.86 1.50
C ASP A 10 25.82 -11.78 2.27
N VAL A 11 25.27 -11.31 3.38
CA VAL A 11 24.35 -12.07 4.21
C VAL A 11 22.93 -11.84 3.74
N ILE A 12 22.15 -12.91 3.65
CA ILE A 12 20.71 -12.86 3.41
C ILE A 12 20.06 -12.11 4.57
N THR A 13 19.30 -11.08 4.26
CA THR A 13 18.71 -10.19 5.27
C THR A 13 17.21 -10.10 5.06
N ILE A 14 16.46 -10.15 6.15
CA ILE A 14 15.04 -9.86 6.14
C ILE A 14 14.73 -8.61 6.95
N LEU A 15 13.95 -7.68 6.36
CA LEU A 15 13.51 -6.43 6.96
C LEU A 15 12.07 -6.56 7.43
N TYR A 16 11.85 -6.51 8.73
CA TYR A 16 10.53 -6.47 9.33
C TYR A 16 10.12 -5.04 9.64
N GLY A 17 8.85 -4.74 9.53
CA GLY A 17 8.29 -3.45 9.95
C GLY A 17 7.01 -3.10 9.23
N GLU A 18 6.21 -2.24 9.84
CA GLU A 18 4.96 -1.75 9.29
C GLU A 18 5.13 -1.13 7.89
N SER A 19 4.01 -1.03 7.15
CA SER A 19 4.03 -0.32 5.87
C SER A 19 4.48 1.14 6.07
N GLY A 20 5.32 1.63 5.16
CA GLY A 20 5.80 3.01 5.22
C GLY A 20 6.94 3.29 6.19
N THR A 21 7.51 2.30 6.89
CA THR A 21 8.64 2.50 7.83
C THR A 21 9.97 2.80 7.15
N GLY A 22 10.07 2.59 5.83
CA GLY A 22 11.28 2.84 5.04
C GLY A 22 12.09 1.60 4.68
N LYS A 23 11.49 0.40 4.65
CA LYS A 23 12.14 -0.87 4.27
C LYS A 23 12.89 -0.77 2.94
N ASN A 24 12.28 -0.16 1.90
CA ASN A 24 12.90 0.04 0.58
C ASN A 24 14.15 0.94 0.64
N LEU A 25 14.09 2.02 1.41
CA LEU A 25 15.22 2.91 1.59
C LEU A 25 16.37 2.22 2.35
N THR A 26 16.01 1.39 3.33
CA THR A 26 16.98 0.57 4.09
C THR A 26 17.64 -0.45 3.18
N ALA A 27 16.89 -1.18 2.34
CA ALA A 27 17.47 -2.13 1.38
C ALA A 27 18.41 -1.43 0.38
N LYS A 28 18.01 -0.26 -0.12
CA LYS A 28 18.86 0.56 -0.98
C LYS A 28 20.14 0.99 -0.26
N PHE A 29 20.06 1.49 0.97
CA PHE A 29 21.22 1.86 1.78
C PHE A 29 22.16 0.66 1.98
N MET A 30 21.62 -0.53 2.29
CA MET A 30 22.41 -1.76 2.44
C MET A 30 23.14 -2.15 1.15
N HIS A 31 22.51 -1.93 -0.01
CA HIS A 31 23.15 -2.17 -1.31
C HIS A 31 24.26 -1.12 -1.57
N ASP A 32 23.92 0.17 -1.46
CA ASP A 32 24.82 1.29 -1.78
C ASP A 32 26.10 1.29 -0.91
N THR A 33 26.03 0.73 0.29
CA THR A 33 27.16 0.60 1.23
C THR A 33 27.89 -0.75 1.17
N SER A 34 27.47 -1.65 0.27
CA SER A 34 28.05 -2.99 0.13
C SER A 34 29.17 -3.07 -0.91
N LYS A 35 29.83 -4.22 -0.97
CA LYS A 35 30.79 -4.55 -2.05
C LYS A 35 30.14 -4.59 -3.44
N ARG A 36 28.80 -4.76 -3.49
CA ARG A 36 28.01 -4.80 -4.72
C ARG A 36 27.40 -3.45 -5.11
N SER A 37 27.81 -2.33 -4.48
CA SER A 37 27.25 -0.98 -4.72
C SER A 37 27.32 -0.48 -6.17
N LYS A 38 28.27 -0.99 -6.96
CA LYS A 38 28.41 -0.67 -8.41
C LYS A 38 27.69 -1.66 -9.32
N LYS A 39 27.01 -2.65 -8.77
CA LYS A 39 26.27 -3.69 -9.48
C LYS A 39 24.77 -3.38 -9.44
N PRO A 40 23.94 -4.06 -10.24
CA PRO A 40 22.51 -3.78 -10.24
C PRO A 40 21.85 -4.03 -8.89
N LEU A 41 20.92 -3.15 -8.49
CA LEU A 41 19.93 -3.36 -7.46
C LEU A 41 18.57 -3.52 -8.15
N ILE A 42 18.00 -4.70 -8.08
CA ILE A 42 16.69 -5.00 -8.66
C ILE A 42 15.68 -5.11 -7.53
N SER A 43 14.66 -4.24 -7.53
CA SER A 43 13.57 -4.27 -6.56
C SER A 43 12.32 -4.87 -7.17
N VAL A 44 11.69 -5.81 -6.48
CA VAL A 44 10.43 -6.44 -6.86
C VAL A 44 9.45 -6.29 -5.71
N ASN A 45 8.33 -5.62 -5.98
CA ASN A 45 7.21 -5.52 -5.04
C ASN A 45 6.23 -6.65 -5.39
N CYS A 46 6.19 -7.70 -4.56
CA CYS A 46 5.47 -8.94 -4.85
C CYS A 46 3.96 -8.73 -5.03
N PRO A 47 3.24 -8.01 -4.15
CA PRO A 47 1.81 -7.77 -4.33
C PRO A 47 1.46 -6.83 -5.49
N ALA A 48 2.42 -6.07 -6.02
CA ALA A 48 2.15 -5.17 -7.15
C ALA A 48 2.05 -5.90 -8.51
N ILE A 49 2.46 -7.17 -8.56
CA ILE A 49 2.45 -8.00 -9.76
C ILE A 49 1.44 -9.13 -9.55
N PRO A 50 0.51 -9.37 -10.48
CA PRO A 50 -0.39 -10.53 -10.40
C PRO A 50 0.39 -11.83 -10.15
N SER A 51 -0.11 -12.69 -9.27
CA SER A 51 0.59 -13.91 -8.82
C SER A 51 1.03 -14.81 -9.98
N GLU A 52 0.22 -14.90 -11.03
CA GLU A 52 0.49 -15.68 -12.24
C GLU A 52 1.66 -15.13 -13.07
N LEU A 53 1.87 -13.79 -13.03
CA LEU A 53 2.96 -13.15 -13.75
C LEU A 53 4.23 -12.99 -12.91
N LEU A 54 4.12 -13.03 -11.59
CA LEU A 54 5.24 -12.79 -10.68
C LEU A 54 6.34 -13.83 -10.88
N GLU A 55 5.97 -15.09 -11.13
CA GLU A 55 6.93 -16.15 -11.44
C GLU A 55 7.70 -15.85 -12.71
N SER A 56 7.00 -15.48 -13.77
CA SER A 56 7.59 -15.10 -15.07
C SER A 56 8.49 -13.86 -14.95
N GLU A 57 8.09 -12.86 -14.15
CA GLU A 57 8.94 -11.68 -13.91
C GLU A 57 10.22 -12.03 -13.14
N LEU A 58 10.14 -12.90 -12.13
CA LEU A 58 11.30 -13.26 -11.30
C LEU A 58 12.28 -14.18 -12.05
N PHE A 59 11.79 -15.21 -12.73
CA PHE A 59 12.63 -16.25 -13.34
C PHE A 59 12.79 -16.12 -14.85
N GLY A 60 11.93 -15.32 -15.51
CA GLY A 60 11.84 -15.25 -16.96
C GLY A 60 10.98 -16.37 -17.54
N HIS A 61 10.78 -16.32 -18.85
CA HIS A 61 10.01 -17.32 -19.56
C HIS A 61 10.57 -17.58 -20.96
N GLU A 62 10.33 -18.78 -21.46
CA GLU A 62 10.57 -19.14 -22.85
C GLU A 62 9.36 -18.77 -23.70
N LYS A 63 9.60 -18.53 -25.00
CA LYS A 63 8.53 -18.26 -25.97
C LYS A 63 7.50 -19.39 -25.97
N GLY A 64 6.21 -19.03 -25.88
CA GLY A 64 5.10 -19.98 -25.90
C GLY A 64 4.81 -20.68 -24.57
N SER A 65 5.44 -20.31 -23.46
CA SER A 65 5.24 -20.94 -22.15
C SER A 65 3.86 -20.68 -21.52
N PHE A 66 3.19 -19.61 -21.92
CA PHE A 66 1.80 -19.28 -21.54
C PHE A 66 1.18 -18.37 -22.61
N THR A 67 -0.13 -18.14 -22.52
CA THR A 67 -0.87 -17.23 -23.43
C THR A 67 -0.36 -15.79 -23.25
N GLY A 68 0.28 -15.23 -24.30
CA GLY A 68 0.93 -13.92 -24.27
C GLY A 68 2.45 -13.96 -24.10
N ALA A 69 3.07 -15.14 -24.06
CA ALA A 69 4.52 -15.28 -24.09
C ALA A 69 5.04 -15.29 -25.56
N ASP A 70 4.92 -14.14 -26.22
CA ASP A 70 5.28 -14.02 -27.66
C ASP A 70 6.77 -14.09 -27.91
N GLU A 71 7.58 -13.67 -26.92
CA GLU A 71 9.04 -13.68 -26.97
C GLU A 71 9.63 -14.25 -25.69
N ARG A 72 10.88 -14.71 -25.76
CA ARG A 72 11.66 -15.09 -24.57
C ARG A 72 12.02 -13.85 -23.75
N LYS A 73 11.89 -13.92 -22.42
CA LYS A 73 12.23 -12.82 -21.50
C LYS A 73 13.11 -13.30 -20.36
N ASP A 74 14.17 -12.54 -20.06
CA ASP A 74 15.02 -12.80 -18.90
C ASP A 74 14.35 -12.33 -17.61
N GLY A 75 14.46 -13.15 -16.56
CA GLY A 75 13.90 -12.85 -15.24
C GLY A 75 14.75 -11.89 -14.41
N LYS A 76 14.14 -11.33 -13.38
CA LYS A 76 14.78 -10.36 -12.45
C LYS A 76 16.00 -10.97 -11.75
N PHE A 77 16.03 -12.27 -11.44
CA PHE A 77 17.19 -12.94 -10.86
C PHE A 77 18.39 -12.94 -11.82
N LEU A 78 18.16 -13.20 -13.09
CA LEU A 78 19.23 -13.16 -14.09
C LEU A 78 19.75 -11.74 -14.30
N ILE A 79 18.85 -10.74 -14.34
CA ILE A 79 19.21 -9.32 -14.46
C ILE A 79 19.99 -8.84 -13.22
N ALA A 80 19.67 -9.38 -12.02
CA ALA A 80 20.35 -9.06 -10.78
C ALA A 80 21.69 -9.77 -10.60
N ASN A 81 22.11 -10.62 -11.54
CA ASN A 81 23.31 -11.43 -11.40
C ASN A 81 24.56 -10.60 -11.11
N GLY A 82 25.35 -10.99 -10.12
CA GLY A 82 26.47 -10.25 -9.56
C GLY A 82 26.08 -9.07 -8.64
N GLY A 83 24.79 -8.75 -8.53
CA GLY A 83 24.24 -7.62 -7.79
C GLY A 83 23.39 -8.01 -6.59
N THR A 84 22.30 -7.28 -6.39
CA THR A 84 21.36 -7.48 -5.27
C THR A 84 19.93 -7.52 -5.79
N ILE A 85 19.12 -8.44 -5.29
CA ILE A 85 17.67 -8.42 -5.46
C ILE A 85 16.99 -8.07 -4.13
N PHE A 86 16.03 -7.18 -4.18
CA PHE A 86 15.18 -6.81 -3.05
C PHE A 86 13.76 -7.29 -3.32
N LEU A 87 13.27 -8.20 -2.47
CA LEU A 87 11.94 -8.79 -2.53
C LEU A 87 11.05 -8.14 -1.47
N ASP A 88 10.23 -7.17 -1.87
CA ASP A 88 9.33 -6.48 -0.95
C ASP A 88 8.02 -7.24 -0.80
N GLU A 89 7.56 -7.37 0.45
CA GLU A 89 6.38 -8.12 0.89
C GLU A 89 6.43 -9.60 0.46
N ILE A 90 7.54 -10.29 0.81
CA ILE A 90 7.79 -11.70 0.48
C ILE A 90 6.70 -12.64 1.02
N GLY A 91 6.01 -12.25 2.09
CA GLY A 91 4.91 -13.00 2.69
C GLY A 91 3.68 -13.19 1.78
N ASP A 92 3.56 -12.44 0.68
CA ASP A 92 2.42 -12.51 -0.24
C ASP A 92 2.67 -13.43 -1.45
N MET A 93 3.83 -14.08 -1.50
CA MET A 93 4.13 -15.05 -2.56
C MET A 93 3.34 -16.36 -2.38
N SER A 94 2.94 -16.97 -3.49
CA SER A 94 2.36 -18.31 -3.49
C SER A 94 3.38 -19.35 -3.01
N THR A 95 2.92 -20.45 -2.40
CA THR A 95 3.77 -21.52 -1.90
C THR A 95 4.61 -22.20 -2.99
N SER A 96 4.10 -22.26 -4.22
CA SER A 96 4.86 -22.76 -5.39
C SER A 96 6.04 -21.86 -5.73
N LEU A 97 5.82 -20.53 -5.68
CA LEU A 97 6.88 -19.56 -5.94
C LEU A 97 7.93 -19.55 -4.82
N GLN A 98 7.50 -19.71 -3.57
CA GLN A 98 8.37 -19.83 -2.41
C GLN A 98 9.35 -21.02 -2.56
N ALA A 99 8.92 -22.16 -3.11
CA ALA A 99 9.79 -23.30 -3.38
C ALA A 99 10.88 -22.98 -4.42
N LYS A 100 10.55 -22.23 -5.46
CA LYS A 100 11.52 -21.78 -6.46
C LYS A 100 12.53 -20.78 -5.90
N ILE A 101 12.08 -19.85 -5.06
CA ILE A 101 12.97 -18.92 -4.34
C ILE A 101 13.94 -19.68 -3.44
N LEU A 102 13.45 -20.69 -2.71
CA LEU A 102 14.30 -21.52 -1.87
C LEU A 102 15.44 -22.15 -2.67
N ARG A 103 15.14 -22.74 -3.85
CA ARG A 103 16.16 -23.32 -4.73
C ARG A 103 17.23 -22.30 -5.13
N VAL A 104 16.82 -21.06 -5.47
CA VAL A 104 17.80 -19.99 -5.76
C VAL A 104 18.68 -19.67 -4.56
N LEU A 105 18.10 -19.62 -3.35
CA LEU A 105 18.86 -19.32 -2.13
C LEU A 105 19.82 -20.44 -1.71
N GLU A 106 19.56 -21.69 -2.11
CA GLU A 106 20.37 -22.85 -1.76
C GLU A 106 21.48 -23.10 -2.78
N SER A 107 21.13 -23.19 -4.07
CA SER A 107 22.05 -23.58 -5.14
C SER A 107 22.46 -22.43 -6.08
N GLY A 108 21.76 -21.31 -6.03
CA GLY A 108 21.93 -20.24 -7.03
C GLY A 108 21.34 -20.57 -8.40
N GLU A 109 20.56 -21.65 -8.51
CA GLU A 109 20.02 -22.14 -9.78
C GLU A 109 18.65 -21.56 -10.07
N ILE A 110 18.44 -21.15 -11.32
CA ILE A 110 17.15 -20.68 -11.83
C ILE A 110 16.82 -21.42 -13.14
N GLU A 111 15.53 -21.63 -13.38
CA GLU A 111 14.97 -22.13 -14.62
C GLU A 111 13.86 -21.18 -15.09
N ARG A 112 13.81 -20.90 -16.40
CA ARG A 112 12.72 -20.10 -16.97
C ARG A 112 11.42 -20.89 -16.96
N VAL A 113 10.32 -20.18 -16.89
CA VAL A 113 8.99 -20.80 -17.04
C VAL A 113 8.89 -21.41 -18.45
N GLY A 114 8.55 -22.70 -18.51
CA GLY A 114 8.48 -23.45 -19.77
C GLY A 114 9.84 -23.87 -20.34
N GLY A 115 10.96 -23.56 -19.67
CA GLY A 115 12.30 -23.96 -20.06
C GLY A 115 12.84 -25.12 -19.21
N ALA A 116 13.79 -25.87 -19.75
CA ALA A 116 14.54 -26.94 -19.05
C ALA A 116 16.01 -26.54 -18.80
N GLU A 117 16.43 -25.37 -19.30
CA GLU A 117 17.80 -24.89 -19.15
C GLU A 117 17.99 -24.27 -17.76
N THR A 118 18.96 -24.80 -17.01
CA THR A 118 19.33 -24.28 -15.69
C THR A 118 20.43 -23.23 -15.85
N HIS A 119 20.22 -22.06 -15.27
CA HIS A 119 21.18 -20.96 -15.19
C HIS A 119 21.63 -20.77 -13.75
N THR A 120 22.93 -20.51 -13.55
CA THR A 120 23.46 -20.19 -12.21
C THR A 120 23.59 -18.69 -12.05
N VAL A 121 23.14 -18.17 -10.91
CA VAL A 121 23.21 -16.74 -10.56
C VAL A 121 23.88 -16.56 -9.19
N ASP A 122 24.67 -15.50 -9.07
CA ASP A 122 25.23 -15.02 -7.80
C ASP A 122 24.54 -13.71 -7.40
N VAL A 123 23.52 -13.80 -6.53
CA VAL A 123 22.68 -12.65 -6.17
C VAL A 123 22.58 -12.53 -4.65
N ARG A 124 22.91 -11.34 -4.11
CA ARG A 124 22.59 -11.02 -2.72
C ARG A 124 21.10 -10.78 -2.59
N VAL A 125 20.44 -11.51 -1.67
CA VAL A 125 19.00 -11.38 -1.45
C VAL A 125 18.73 -10.57 -0.18
N ILE A 126 17.93 -9.52 -0.32
CA ILE A 126 17.32 -8.77 0.77
C ILE A 126 15.80 -8.94 0.61
N SER A 127 15.11 -9.37 1.65
CA SER A 127 13.65 -9.51 1.67
C SER A 127 13.01 -8.56 2.68
N ALA A 128 11.74 -8.23 2.49
CA ALA A 128 11.00 -7.41 3.43
C ALA A 128 9.57 -7.92 3.60
N THR A 129 8.99 -7.69 4.77
CA THR A 129 7.58 -7.96 5.04
C THR A 129 7.06 -7.09 6.20
N ASN A 130 5.76 -6.80 6.18
CA ASN A 130 5.02 -6.21 7.28
C ASN A 130 4.20 -7.26 8.06
N GLN A 131 4.24 -8.53 7.64
CA GLN A 131 3.41 -9.61 8.15
C GLN A 131 4.18 -10.51 9.12
N ASP A 132 3.47 -11.15 10.04
CA ASP A 132 4.05 -12.22 10.87
C ASP A 132 4.16 -13.51 10.04
N LEU A 133 5.38 -13.84 9.64
CA LEU A 133 5.64 -15.07 8.88
C LEU A 133 5.41 -16.33 9.71
N ASN A 134 5.54 -16.29 11.04
CA ASN A 134 5.27 -17.46 11.88
C ASN A 134 3.77 -17.81 11.90
N GLU A 135 2.89 -16.82 11.91
CA GLU A 135 1.44 -17.05 11.73
C GLU A 135 1.15 -17.63 10.34
N LYS A 136 1.75 -17.08 9.30
CA LYS A 136 1.59 -17.61 7.93
C LYS A 136 2.10 -19.05 7.77
N ILE A 137 3.14 -19.45 8.50
CA ILE A 137 3.63 -20.84 8.53
C ILE A 137 2.57 -21.75 9.16
N LYS A 138 1.99 -21.36 10.31
CA LYS A 138 0.91 -22.11 10.97
C LYS A 138 -0.31 -22.29 10.07
N ASP A 139 -0.62 -21.25 9.28
CA ASP A 139 -1.72 -21.27 8.30
C ASP A 139 -1.39 -22.06 7.02
N GLY A 140 -0.19 -22.57 6.84
CA GLY A 140 0.26 -23.24 5.62
C GLY A 140 0.44 -22.30 4.41
N LYS A 141 0.45 -20.97 4.63
CA LYS A 141 0.61 -19.96 3.58
C LYS A 141 2.08 -19.57 3.33
N PHE A 142 2.97 -19.93 4.25
CA PHE A 142 4.40 -19.71 4.11
C PHE A 142 5.16 -20.96 4.49
N ARG A 143 6.22 -21.29 3.73
CA ARG A 143 7.03 -22.51 3.95
C ARG A 143 8.04 -22.25 5.07
N GLU A 144 8.14 -23.20 5.98
CA GLU A 144 9.08 -23.16 7.09
C GLU A 144 10.54 -23.24 6.63
N ASP A 145 10.84 -24.05 5.61
CA ASP A 145 12.17 -24.19 5.05
C ASP A 145 12.69 -22.87 4.44
N LEU A 146 11.84 -22.16 3.70
CA LEU A 146 12.16 -20.85 3.16
C LEU A 146 12.35 -19.83 4.29
N PHE A 147 11.48 -19.83 5.32
CA PHE A 147 11.63 -18.94 6.47
C PHE A 147 13.01 -19.07 7.10
N HIS A 148 13.46 -20.28 7.40
CA HIS A 148 14.79 -20.51 7.98
C HIS A 148 15.92 -20.04 7.07
N ARG A 149 15.74 -20.12 5.76
CA ARG A 149 16.77 -19.68 4.78
C ARG A 149 16.84 -18.16 4.63
N ILE A 150 15.73 -17.43 4.73
CA ILE A 150 15.72 -15.96 4.62
C ILE A 150 15.95 -15.26 5.97
N ASN A 151 15.61 -15.89 7.08
CA ASN A 151 15.69 -15.32 8.43
C ASN A 151 17.08 -15.46 9.07
N VAL A 152 18.14 -15.34 8.25
CA VAL A 152 19.52 -15.43 8.74
C VAL A 152 19.92 -14.16 9.48
N PHE A 153 19.56 -13.01 8.95
CA PHE A 153 19.80 -11.71 9.60
C PHE A 153 18.52 -10.87 9.63
N PRO A 154 17.70 -11.02 10.67
CA PRO A 154 16.50 -10.21 10.83
C PRO A 154 16.83 -8.79 11.31
N VAL A 155 16.20 -7.79 10.69
CA VAL A 155 16.27 -6.38 11.07
C VAL A 155 14.86 -5.84 11.18
N THR A 156 14.49 -5.40 12.37
CA THR A 156 13.19 -4.77 12.61
C THR A 156 13.33 -3.25 12.55
N LEU A 157 12.54 -2.62 11.68
CA LEU A 157 12.41 -1.17 11.61
C LEU A 157 11.23 -0.75 12.51
N PRO A 158 11.51 0.02 13.57
CA PRO A 158 10.44 0.48 14.45
C PRO A 158 9.49 1.43 13.70
N PRO A 159 8.20 1.46 14.07
CA PRO A 159 7.25 2.42 13.54
C PRO A 159 7.64 3.86 13.96
N LEU A 160 7.15 4.85 13.20
CA LEU A 160 7.56 6.25 13.39
C LEU A 160 7.20 6.79 14.78
N ARG A 161 6.09 6.33 15.36
CA ARG A 161 5.65 6.66 16.74
C ARG A 161 6.64 6.25 17.84
N GLU A 162 7.50 5.25 17.60
CA GLU A 162 8.53 4.79 18.54
C GLU A 162 9.87 5.50 18.35
N ARG A 163 10.01 6.30 17.26
CA ARG A 163 11.22 7.09 16.97
C ARG A 163 10.88 8.55 16.70
N LYS A 164 10.10 9.15 17.58
CA LYS A 164 9.64 10.55 17.48
C LYS A 164 10.76 11.55 17.31
N VAL A 165 11.94 11.27 17.86
CA VAL A 165 13.14 12.10 17.73
C VAL A 165 13.65 12.22 16.28
N ASP A 166 13.28 11.29 15.40
CA ASP A 166 13.65 11.32 13.98
C ASP A 166 12.71 12.21 13.16
N ILE A 167 11.50 12.50 13.67
CA ILE A 167 10.45 13.22 12.93
C ILE A 167 10.93 14.60 12.45
N PRO A 168 11.57 15.46 13.25
CA PRO A 168 12.04 16.75 12.76
C PRO A 168 13.03 16.61 11.60
N LEU A 169 14.00 15.68 11.73
CA LEU A 169 15.01 15.46 10.69
C LEU A 169 14.38 14.93 9.40
N LEU A 170 13.48 13.96 9.51
CA LEU A 170 12.73 13.43 8.37
C LEU A 170 11.88 14.51 7.71
N THR A 171 11.17 15.31 8.52
CA THR A 171 10.37 16.43 8.04
C THR A 171 11.18 17.42 7.21
N TYR A 172 12.36 17.83 7.69
CA TYR A 172 13.23 18.73 6.94
C TYR A 172 13.78 18.10 5.66
N ALA A 173 14.16 16.82 5.69
CA ALA A 173 14.63 16.12 4.49
C ALA A 173 13.52 16.02 3.43
N ILE A 174 12.31 15.63 3.82
CA ILE A 174 11.13 15.53 2.97
C ILE A 174 10.75 16.93 2.43
N PHE A 175 10.66 17.93 3.30
CA PHE A 175 10.37 19.32 2.92
C PHE A 175 11.33 19.83 1.83
N LYS A 176 12.63 19.61 2.01
CA LYS A 176 13.64 20.01 1.03
C LYS A 176 13.45 19.32 -0.32
N ALA A 177 13.11 18.02 -0.30
CA ALA A 177 12.86 17.22 -1.49
C ALA A 177 11.60 17.70 -2.22
N LEU A 178 10.48 17.89 -1.49
CA LEU A 178 9.21 18.35 -2.02
C LEU A 178 9.29 19.78 -2.56
N LYS A 179 9.98 20.67 -1.85
CA LYS A 179 10.22 22.04 -2.31
C LYS A 179 10.92 22.06 -3.67
N LYS A 180 11.92 21.20 -3.87
CA LYS A 180 12.61 21.05 -5.16
C LYS A 180 11.71 20.41 -6.22
N LYS A 181 10.97 19.38 -5.87
CA LYS A 181 10.09 18.62 -6.78
C LYS A 181 8.98 19.51 -7.37
N HIS A 182 8.35 20.33 -6.54
CA HIS A 182 7.20 21.16 -6.90
C HIS A 182 7.55 22.64 -7.14
N ASN A 183 8.83 23.01 -7.07
CA ASN A 183 9.31 24.40 -7.22
C ASN A 183 8.56 25.40 -6.30
N LEU A 184 8.39 25.03 -5.01
CA LEU A 184 7.62 25.78 -4.06
C LEU A 184 8.41 26.97 -3.47
N SER A 185 7.71 28.10 -3.24
CA SER A 185 8.28 29.30 -2.64
C SER A 185 8.32 29.29 -1.12
N VAL A 186 7.71 28.29 -0.47
CA VAL A 186 7.69 28.14 1.00
C VAL A 186 9.11 28.12 1.55
N ALA A 187 9.44 29.01 2.49
CA ALA A 187 10.80 29.21 2.97
C ALA A 187 11.19 28.22 4.07
N TYR A 188 10.29 27.98 5.03
CA TYR A 188 10.53 27.14 6.22
C TYR A 188 9.21 26.57 6.76
N ILE A 189 9.33 25.71 7.78
CA ILE A 189 8.23 25.13 8.54
C ILE A 189 8.23 25.79 9.92
N ASP A 190 7.08 26.25 10.39
CA ASP A 190 6.94 26.84 11.73
C ASP A 190 7.29 25.80 12.82
N PRO A 191 7.98 26.17 13.90
CA PRO A 191 8.27 25.26 15.00
C PRO A 191 7.02 24.57 15.58
N LYS A 192 5.89 25.29 15.73
CA LYS A 192 4.61 24.69 16.19
C LYS A 192 4.08 23.65 15.24
N ALA A 193 4.28 23.84 13.94
CA ALA A 193 3.92 22.83 12.95
C ALA A 193 4.75 21.54 13.12
N ILE A 194 6.03 21.66 13.49
CA ILE A 194 6.89 20.51 13.80
C ILE A 194 6.42 19.80 15.08
N ASP A 195 6.05 20.55 16.12
CA ASP A 195 5.51 19.98 17.37
C ASP A 195 4.26 19.16 17.09
N ARG A 196 3.33 19.67 16.27
CA ARG A 196 2.13 18.94 15.83
C ARG A 196 2.47 17.63 15.10
N LEU A 197 3.51 17.63 14.24
CA LEU A 197 3.99 16.42 13.56
C LEU A 197 4.59 15.39 14.53
N ILE A 198 5.26 15.83 15.61
CA ILE A 198 5.83 14.93 16.64
C ILE A 198 4.72 14.26 17.45
N ASP A 199 3.61 14.96 17.72
CA ASP A 199 2.53 14.44 18.53
C ASP A 199 1.62 13.46 17.80
N TYR A 200 1.55 13.52 16.48
CA TYR A 200 0.72 12.61 15.69
C TYR A 200 1.26 11.17 15.68
N SER A 201 0.34 10.20 15.61
CA SER A 201 0.66 8.77 15.78
C SER A 201 1.29 8.09 14.54
N TRP A 202 1.11 8.66 13.37
CA TRP A 202 1.63 8.18 12.08
C TRP A 202 1.34 6.71 11.78
N PRO A 203 0.06 6.27 11.68
CA PRO A 203 -0.26 4.88 11.35
C PRO A 203 0.33 4.42 10.01
N GLY A 204 0.47 5.32 9.02
CA GLY A 204 1.15 5.06 7.74
C GLY A 204 2.63 5.41 7.74
N ASN A 205 3.23 5.68 8.91
CA ASN A 205 4.65 5.93 9.12
C ASN A 205 5.22 7.06 8.24
N VAL A 206 6.43 6.89 7.70
CA VAL A 206 7.12 7.91 6.89
C VAL A 206 6.39 8.19 5.57
N ARG A 207 5.73 7.18 4.98
CA ARG A 207 4.92 7.38 3.77
C ARG A 207 3.74 8.32 4.02
N GLU A 208 3.12 8.20 5.17
CA GLU A 208 2.04 9.10 5.56
C GLU A 208 2.57 10.51 5.88
N LEU A 209 3.68 10.61 6.59
CA LEU A 209 4.33 11.89 6.85
C LEU A 209 4.67 12.62 5.54
N GLU A 210 5.24 11.93 4.56
CA GLU A 210 5.57 12.49 3.24
C GLU A 210 4.32 12.99 2.51
N ASN A 211 3.26 12.17 2.42
CA ASN A 211 2.01 12.55 1.77
C ASN A 211 1.32 13.72 2.48
N THR A 212 1.36 13.77 3.81
CA THR A 212 0.79 14.86 4.60
C THR A 212 1.54 16.17 4.36
N LEU A 213 2.86 16.13 4.38
CA LEU A 213 3.69 17.29 4.08
C LEU A 213 3.52 17.76 2.64
N GLU A 214 3.47 16.85 1.67
CA GLU A 214 3.25 17.20 0.25
C GLU A 214 1.91 17.91 0.09
N ARG A 215 0.84 17.37 0.67
CA ARG A 215 -0.50 17.95 0.61
C ARG A 215 -0.54 19.33 1.29
N ALA A 216 -0.02 19.46 2.50
CA ALA A 216 0.02 20.72 3.23
C ALA A 216 0.83 21.80 2.48
N LEU A 217 1.96 21.43 1.89
CA LEU A 217 2.80 22.35 1.12
C LEU A 217 2.14 22.81 -0.18
N LEU A 218 1.34 21.96 -0.84
CA LEU A 218 0.63 22.32 -2.07
C LEU A 218 -0.55 23.27 -1.85
N ILE A 219 -1.17 23.24 -0.65
CA ILE A 219 -2.28 24.14 -0.29
C ILE A 219 -1.79 25.41 0.46
N CYS A 220 -0.53 25.40 0.94
CA CYS A 220 0.04 26.53 1.68
C CYS A 220 0.23 27.75 0.77
N ASN A 221 -0.45 28.85 1.11
CA ASN A 221 -0.34 30.13 0.41
C ASN A 221 0.67 31.10 1.05
N ASN A 222 1.27 30.70 2.18
CA ASN A 222 2.18 31.53 2.96
C ASN A 222 3.64 31.26 2.60
N LYS A 223 4.54 32.14 3.08
CA LYS A 223 6.00 31.93 2.98
C LYS A 223 6.52 30.83 3.89
N TYR A 224 5.73 30.31 4.82
CA TYR A 224 6.07 29.24 5.76
C TYR A 224 4.86 28.37 6.02
N LEU A 225 5.11 27.11 6.30
CA LEU A 225 4.09 26.11 6.62
C LEU A 225 3.71 26.27 8.09
N THR A 226 2.44 26.56 8.35
CA THR A 226 1.90 26.80 9.71
C THR A 226 1.31 25.53 10.32
N GLU A 227 1.01 25.58 11.62
CA GLU A 227 0.26 24.55 12.33
C GLU A 227 -1.15 24.39 11.73
N ASP A 228 -1.81 25.48 11.36
CA ASP A 228 -3.16 25.45 10.78
C ASP A 228 -3.18 24.77 9.40
N ASP A 229 -2.16 25.01 8.57
CA ASP A 229 -2.02 24.33 7.27
C ASP A 229 -1.91 22.81 7.45
N LEU A 230 -1.20 22.33 8.48
CA LEU A 230 -1.10 20.92 8.84
C LEU A 230 -2.37 20.40 9.51
N GLY A 231 -2.97 21.19 10.42
CA GLY A 231 -4.20 20.83 11.12
C GLY A 231 -5.32 20.48 10.14
N SER A 232 -5.53 21.30 9.13
CA SER A 232 -6.55 21.07 8.10
C SER A 232 -6.38 19.70 7.40
N VAL A 233 -5.13 19.23 7.20
CA VAL A 233 -4.83 17.94 6.55
C VAL A 233 -4.92 16.77 7.52
N LEU A 234 -4.50 16.95 8.79
CA LEU A 234 -4.50 15.91 9.81
C LEU A 234 -5.90 15.66 10.38
N ASP A 235 -6.66 16.72 10.66
CA ASP A 235 -7.99 16.63 11.23
C ASP A 235 -9.01 15.99 10.27
N GLU A 236 -8.86 16.21 8.95
CA GLU A 236 -9.63 15.49 7.94
C GLU A 236 -9.37 13.96 7.98
N LYS A 237 -8.14 13.55 8.31
CA LYS A 237 -7.79 12.13 8.43
C LYS A 237 -8.33 11.51 9.71
N GLU A 238 -8.26 12.21 10.85
CA GLU A 238 -8.83 11.74 12.11
C GLU A 238 -10.33 11.51 12.00
N LYS A 239 -11.07 12.40 11.34
CA LYS A 239 -12.51 12.24 11.07
C LYS A 239 -12.84 11.05 10.15
N ASN A 240 -11.92 10.63 9.29
CA ASN A 240 -12.10 9.50 8.38
C ASN A 240 -11.64 8.16 8.97
N ILE A 241 -10.98 8.15 10.14
CA ILE A 241 -10.49 6.95 10.82
C ILE A 241 -11.46 6.46 11.90
N GLU A 242 -12.42 7.27 12.37
CA GLU A 242 -13.53 6.82 13.21
C GLU A 242 -14.78 6.63 12.34
N PRO A 243 -15.18 5.44 11.91
CA PRO A 243 -15.94 4.52 12.73
C PRO A 243 -15.83 3.02 12.36
N GLU A 244 -15.07 2.22 13.06
CA GLU A 244 -15.24 0.75 12.96
C GLU A 244 -14.93 -0.04 14.26
N LYS A 245 -14.94 0.61 15.43
CA LYS A 245 -14.66 -0.11 16.69
C LYS A 245 -15.64 0.16 17.84
N GLN A 246 -16.93 0.37 17.58
CA GLN A 246 -17.93 0.37 18.67
C GLN A 246 -19.29 -0.18 18.22
N THR A 247 -19.37 -1.41 17.72
CA THR A 247 -20.68 -2.10 17.64
C THR A 247 -20.50 -3.63 17.59
N GLN A 248 -19.72 -4.20 18.51
CA GLN A 248 -19.73 -5.67 18.74
C GLN A 248 -19.30 -6.05 20.16
N ALA A 249 -19.75 -5.35 21.19
CA ALA A 249 -19.42 -5.74 22.56
C ALA A 249 -20.56 -5.53 23.59
N GLU A 250 -21.82 -5.46 23.17
CA GLU A 250 -22.95 -5.45 24.12
C GLU A 250 -24.15 -6.17 23.54
N GLU A 251 -24.11 -7.51 23.42
CA GLU A 251 -25.30 -8.36 23.33
C GLU A 251 -24.91 -9.84 23.44
N ILE A 252 -24.33 -10.24 24.56
CA ILE A 252 -24.37 -11.63 25.04
C ILE A 252 -24.39 -11.58 26.55
N ILE A 253 -25.55 -11.52 27.18
CA ILE A 253 -25.91 -12.17 28.46
C ILE A 253 -27.44 -12.08 28.59
N GLU A 254 -28.03 -13.22 28.67
CA GLU A 254 -29.31 -13.67 29.23
C GLU A 254 -30.27 -14.37 28.25
N GLY A 255 -30.44 -15.64 28.52
CA GLY A 255 -31.49 -16.43 27.86
C GLY A 255 -31.26 -17.93 27.95
N THR A 256 -31.40 -18.45 29.16
CA THR A 256 -31.37 -19.88 29.57
C THR A 256 -32.33 -20.76 28.75
N VAL A 257 -31.80 -21.91 28.30
CA VAL A 257 -32.39 -23.28 28.22
C VAL A 257 -33.90 -23.45 28.03
N ASN A 258 -34.32 -24.12 26.93
CA ASN A 258 -35.13 -25.32 27.08
C ASN A 258 -35.07 -26.24 25.84
N ILE A 259 -34.97 -27.54 26.15
CA ILE A 259 -34.90 -28.69 25.25
C ILE A 259 -36.34 -29.11 24.87
N GLY A 260 -36.58 -29.47 23.61
CA GLY A 260 -37.86 -30.11 23.24
C GLY A 260 -37.99 -30.35 21.73
N GLU A 261 -37.78 -31.53 21.37
CA GLU A 261 -38.14 -32.47 20.27
C GLU A 261 -39.00 -32.01 19.08
N THR A 262 -38.49 -32.41 17.92
CA THR A 262 -39.05 -33.07 16.71
C THR A 262 -39.82 -32.28 15.63
N PRO A 263 -39.81 -32.79 14.42
CA PRO A 263 -39.84 -32.00 13.18
C PRO A 263 -41.22 -31.89 12.53
N VAL A 264 -41.47 -30.77 11.90
CA VAL A 264 -42.59 -30.66 10.93
C VAL A 264 -42.10 -29.94 9.68
N GLU A 265 -42.24 -30.64 8.56
CA GLU A 265 -42.20 -30.08 7.22
C GLU A 265 -43.17 -28.92 7.08
N LEU A 266 -42.73 -27.82 6.49
CA LEU A 266 -43.62 -26.88 5.79
C LEU A 266 -42.88 -26.08 4.71
N GLN A 267 -43.25 -26.45 3.53
CA GLN A 267 -43.29 -25.75 2.23
C GLN A 267 -42.68 -24.34 2.13
N ALA A 268 -41.84 -24.23 1.10
CA ALA A 268 -41.36 -23.02 0.47
C ALA A 268 -42.49 -22.02 0.14
N LYS A 269 -42.36 -20.82 0.61
CA LYS A 269 -42.85 -19.61 -0.06
C LYS A 269 -41.70 -18.65 -0.18
N ALA A 270 -41.24 -18.48 -1.42
CA ALA A 270 -40.31 -17.45 -1.83
C ALA A 270 -40.90 -16.07 -1.49
N ALA A 271 -40.22 -15.33 -0.64
CA ALA A 271 -40.38 -13.90 -0.53
C ALA A 271 -39.10 -13.28 -1.11
N GLU A 272 -39.23 -12.75 -2.30
CA GLU A 272 -38.24 -11.96 -3.00
C GLU A 272 -37.92 -10.70 -2.15
N THR A 273 -36.76 -10.65 -1.57
CA THR A 273 -36.17 -9.38 -1.09
C THR A 273 -35.53 -8.68 -2.29
N PRO A 274 -35.86 -7.40 -2.55
CA PRO A 274 -35.27 -6.70 -3.69
C PRO A 274 -33.76 -6.56 -3.53
N VAL A 275 -33.02 -7.15 -4.44
CA VAL A 275 -31.60 -6.93 -4.64
C VAL A 275 -31.41 -5.43 -4.93
N THR A 276 -30.92 -4.68 -3.97
CA THR A 276 -30.55 -3.28 -4.15
C THR A 276 -29.42 -3.25 -5.17
N LYS A 277 -29.73 -2.85 -6.41
CA LYS A 277 -28.71 -2.57 -7.42
C LYS A 277 -27.73 -1.56 -6.83
N ILE A 278 -26.46 -1.90 -6.77
CA ILE A 278 -25.39 -0.97 -6.42
C ILE A 278 -25.37 0.08 -7.53
N ALA A 279 -25.83 1.30 -7.21
CA ALA A 279 -25.85 2.40 -8.16
C ALA A 279 -24.43 2.76 -8.58
N THR A 280 -24.20 2.98 -9.85
CA THR A 280 -22.90 3.42 -10.36
C THR A 280 -22.60 4.85 -9.88
N LEU A 281 -21.33 5.22 -9.81
CA LEU A 281 -20.87 6.58 -9.42
C LEU A 281 -21.59 7.67 -10.27
N LYS A 282 -21.83 7.39 -11.54
CA LYS A 282 -22.60 8.26 -12.43
C LYS A 282 -24.06 8.44 -12.04
N GLU A 283 -24.71 7.38 -11.59
CA GLU A 283 -26.12 7.41 -11.14
C GLU A 283 -26.25 8.17 -9.83
N ILE A 284 -25.31 7.97 -8.90
CA ILE A 284 -25.27 8.71 -7.62
C ILE A 284 -25.03 10.20 -7.86
N GLU A 285 -24.11 10.55 -8.77
CA GLU A 285 -23.83 11.94 -9.12
C GLU A 285 -25.04 12.61 -9.79
N MET A 286 -25.69 11.92 -10.72
CA MET A 286 -26.88 12.42 -11.40
C MET A 286 -28.03 12.66 -10.40
N GLU A 287 -28.24 11.75 -9.45
CA GLU A 287 -29.29 11.85 -8.45
C GLU A 287 -29.01 12.97 -7.43
N ALA A 288 -27.75 13.18 -7.04
CA ALA A 288 -27.32 14.28 -6.20
C ALA A 288 -27.56 15.65 -6.87
N ILE A 289 -27.17 15.79 -8.14
CA ILE A 289 -27.41 17.03 -8.92
C ILE A 289 -28.90 17.30 -9.08
N LYS A 290 -29.69 16.28 -9.43
CA LYS A 290 -31.14 16.39 -9.59
C LYS A 290 -31.83 16.85 -8.31
N SER A 291 -31.53 16.18 -7.20
CA SER A 291 -32.10 16.50 -5.88
C SER A 291 -31.75 17.92 -5.42
N SER A 292 -30.52 18.37 -5.66
CA SER A 292 -30.08 19.72 -5.29
C SER A 292 -30.73 20.80 -6.16
N VAL A 293 -30.86 20.57 -7.47
CA VAL A 293 -31.55 21.49 -8.39
C VAL A 293 -33.05 21.61 -8.05
N GLU A 294 -33.73 20.51 -7.75
CA GLU A 294 -35.16 20.53 -7.37
C GLU A 294 -35.36 21.22 -6.03
N ARG A 295 -34.50 20.99 -5.04
CA ARG A 295 -34.53 21.62 -3.72
C ARG A 295 -34.36 23.12 -3.80
N ASN A 296 -33.46 23.59 -4.64
CA ASN A 296 -33.15 25.00 -4.85
C ASN A 296 -34.03 25.65 -5.94
N LYS A 297 -35.14 25.00 -6.34
CA LYS A 297 -36.10 25.51 -7.33
C LYS A 297 -35.42 26.06 -8.59
N TRP A 298 -34.43 25.33 -9.12
CA TRP A 298 -33.67 25.68 -10.33
C TRP A 298 -32.82 26.97 -10.19
N ASN A 299 -32.52 27.42 -8.97
CA ASN A 299 -31.56 28.49 -8.77
C ASN A 299 -30.12 27.98 -8.94
N MET A 300 -29.55 28.22 -10.11
CA MET A 300 -28.23 27.72 -10.49
C MET A 300 -27.08 28.23 -9.63
N THR A 301 -27.24 29.41 -9.04
CA THR A 301 -26.22 29.98 -8.15
C THR A 301 -26.15 29.22 -6.84
N THR A 302 -27.28 29.10 -6.15
CA THR A 302 -27.38 28.39 -4.87
C THR A 302 -27.09 26.89 -5.03
N THR A 303 -27.54 26.29 -6.13
CA THR A 303 -27.26 24.86 -6.42
C THR A 303 -25.78 24.61 -6.66
N ALA A 304 -25.07 25.49 -7.37
CA ALA A 304 -23.64 25.35 -7.60
C ALA A 304 -22.83 25.51 -6.31
N GLU A 305 -23.24 26.43 -5.43
CA GLU A 305 -22.65 26.63 -4.11
C GLU A 305 -22.89 25.42 -3.19
N GLU A 306 -24.12 24.87 -3.15
CA GLU A 306 -24.45 23.67 -2.38
C GLU A 306 -23.66 22.43 -2.82
N LEU A 307 -23.45 22.26 -4.14
CA LEU A 307 -22.70 21.14 -4.71
C LEU A 307 -21.17 21.38 -4.75
N GLY A 308 -20.69 22.55 -4.32
CA GLY A 308 -19.26 22.88 -4.32
C GLY A 308 -18.61 22.93 -5.73
N ILE A 309 -19.42 23.23 -6.79
CA ILE A 309 -18.95 23.29 -8.17
C ILE A 309 -19.22 24.64 -8.81
N SER A 310 -18.49 24.97 -9.89
CA SER A 310 -18.77 26.21 -10.63
C SER A 310 -20.10 26.11 -11.40
N ARG A 311 -20.78 27.27 -11.60
CA ARG A 311 -22.02 27.32 -12.42
C ARG A 311 -21.83 26.72 -13.80
N MET A 312 -20.69 26.98 -14.44
CA MET A 312 -20.36 26.41 -15.77
C MET A 312 -20.28 24.88 -15.73
N THR A 313 -19.71 24.33 -14.67
CA THR A 313 -19.64 22.87 -14.44
C THR A 313 -21.02 22.30 -14.23
N LEU A 314 -21.89 22.97 -13.45
CA LEU A 314 -23.28 22.56 -13.23
C LEU A 314 -24.07 22.53 -14.55
N TYR A 315 -24.01 23.57 -15.37
CA TYR A 315 -24.68 23.60 -16.67
C TYR A 315 -24.23 22.47 -17.58
N ARG A 316 -22.92 22.22 -17.68
CA ARG A 316 -22.36 21.10 -18.48
C ARG A 316 -22.86 19.74 -17.98
N LYS A 317 -22.96 19.54 -16.67
CA LYS A 317 -23.48 18.28 -16.08
C LYS A 317 -24.98 18.11 -16.29
N LEU A 318 -25.76 19.18 -16.18
CA LEU A 318 -27.19 19.15 -16.49
C LEU A 318 -27.44 18.76 -17.95
N GLU A 319 -26.67 19.31 -18.87
CA GLU A 319 -26.73 18.96 -20.29
C GLU A 319 -26.27 17.51 -20.55
N GLN A 320 -25.21 17.06 -19.92
CA GLN A 320 -24.70 15.68 -20.00
C GLN A 320 -25.70 14.65 -19.50
N TYR A 321 -26.49 14.98 -18.46
CA TYR A 321 -27.49 14.09 -17.88
C TYR A 321 -28.91 14.32 -18.43
N GLY A 322 -29.08 15.24 -19.38
CA GLY A 322 -30.36 15.52 -20.02
C GLY A 322 -31.41 16.14 -19.08
N LEU A 323 -30.97 16.75 -17.97
CA LEU A 323 -31.84 17.38 -16.98
C LEU A 323 -32.18 18.81 -17.47
N ARG A 324 -33.45 19.07 -17.76
CA ARG A 324 -33.97 20.40 -18.15
C ARG A 324 -35.04 20.86 -17.18
N SER A 325 -35.14 22.20 -16.99
CA SER A 325 -36.26 22.80 -16.30
C SER A 325 -37.56 22.39 -17.02
N LYS A 326 -38.53 21.90 -16.27
CA LYS A 326 -39.92 21.87 -16.77
C LYS A 326 -40.45 23.26 -16.56
N ASP A 327 -40.69 23.98 -17.68
CA ASP A 327 -41.49 25.20 -17.69
C ASP A 327 -42.87 24.99 -17.09
#